data_93fa05c20c9cc6e0dc1e73dbd7692013
#
_entry.id   93fa05c20c9cc6e0dc1e73dbd7692013
#
_cell.length_a   1.000
_cell.length_b   1.000
_cell.length_c   1.000
_cell.angle_alpha   90.00
_cell.angle_beta   90.00
_cell.angle_gamma   90.00
#
_symmetry.space_group_name_H-M   'P 1'
#
loop_
_entity.id
_entity.type
_entity.pdbx_description
1 polymer ?
#
loop_
_entity_poly.entity_id
_entity_poly.type
_entity_poly.pdbx_seq_one_letter_code
_entity_poly.pdbx_strand_id
1 'polypeptide(L)'
;MNNIIILKKYAFSYLSKYNTSKKNLDRILHNKVRRMKLNKKDKYTLYSSIASIITGLEINKLIDDKNFTQSKIHSLSLQGKSKISIISYFVQKGIEKNLIEESFENLELKNPNWEKESAKIFARKKRLGIKYSANFEKDLAKMARAGFSYNLSKKILES
;
A
#
# COMPACT_ATOMS: atom_id res chain seq x y z
N MET A 1 24.13 -4.74 26.01
CA MET A 1 22.68 -4.81 25.75
C MET A 1 22.42 -5.82 24.64
N ASN A 2 21.43 -6.66 24.82
CA ASN A 2 21.12 -7.68 23.82
C ASN A 2 20.58 -7.00 22.54
N ASN A 3 21.26 -7.22 21.41
CA ASN A 3 20.92 -6.62 20.13
C ASN A 3 19.52 -7.03 19.62
N ILE A 4 19.03 -8.21 20.00
CA ILE A 4 17.66 -8.65 19.70
C ILE A 4 16.64 -7.75 20.40
N ILE A 5 16.90 -7.38 21.64
CA ILE A 5 16.02 -6.45 22.39
C ILE A 5 16.00 -5.09 21.71
N ILE A 6 17.13 -4.61 21.23
CA ILE A 6 17.20 -3.34 20.48
C ILE A 6 16.35 -3.42 19.21
N LEU A 7 16.46 -4.52 18.49
CA LEU A 7 15.68 -4.72 17.26
C LEU A 7 14.18 -4.83 17.53
N LYS A 8 13.77 -5.54 18.58
CA LYS A 8 12.38 -5.60 19.03
C LYS A 8 11.84 -4.21 19.40
N LYS A 9 12.58 -3.45 20.19
CA LYS A 9 12.19 -2.07 20.57
C LYS A 9 12.04 -1.19 19.33
N TYR A 10 12.91 -1.35 18.35
CA TYR A 10 12.81 -0.62 17.10
C TYR A 10 11.53 -0.99 16.33
N ALA A 11 11.18 -2.27 16.25
CA ALA A 11 9.95 -2.74 15.62
C ALA A 11 8.70 -2.14 16.31
N PHE A 12 8.65 -2.19 17.64
CA PHE A 12 7.56 -1.57 18.42
C PHE A 12 7.46 -0.06 18.17
N SER A 13 8.58 0.64 18.20
CA SER A 13 8.63 2.08 17.94
C SER A 13 8.12 2.41 16.52
N TYR A 14 8.48 1.60 15.55
CA TYR A 14 8.00 1.77 14.18
C TYR A 14 6.48 1.58 14.08
N LEU A 15 5.97 0.49 14.65
CA LEU A 15 4.54 0.16 14.62
C LEU A 15 3.68 1.16 15.40
N SER A 16 4.24 1.83 16.41
CA SER A 16 3.52 2.88 17.13
C SER A 16 3.28 4.13 16.27
N LYS A 17 4.05 4.30 15.21
CA LYS A 17 3.98 5.47 14.32
C LYS A 17 3.34 5.16 12.97
N TYR A 18 3.52 3.94 12.48
CA TYR A 18 3.16 3.57 11.12
C TYR A 18 2.40 2.26 11.07
N ASN A 19 1.25 2.28 10.41
CA ASN A 19 0.57 1.05 10.02
C ASN A 19 1.29 0.46 8.79
N THR A 20 1.64 -0.82 8.82
CA THR A 20 2.44 -1.44 7.76
C THR A 20 2.14 -2.93 7.62
N SER A 21 2.58 -3.52 6.49
CA SER A 21 2.50 -4.96 6.25
C SER A 21 3.67 -5.71 6.89
N LYS A 22 3.50 -7.02 7.10
CA LYS A 22 4.56 -7.90 7.60
C LYS A 22 5.82 -7.84 6.74
N LYS A 23 5.67 -7.95 5.42
CA LYS A 23 6.79 -7.92 4.48
C LYS A 23 7.51 -6.57 4.47
N ASN A 24 6.77 -5.48 4.58
CA ASN A 24 7.39 -4.16 4.68
C ASN A 24 8.16 -3.99 6.00
N LEU A 25 7.62 -4.48 7.12
CA LEU A 25 8.33 -4.48 8.40
C LEU A 25 9.58 -5.34 8.34
N ASP A 26 9.51 -6.53 7.72
CA ASP A 26 10.67 -7.38 7.46
C ASP A 26 11.80 -6.60 6.76
N ARG A 27 11.49 -5.92 5.69
CA ARG A 27 12.44 -5.08 4.95
C ARG A 27 13.02 -3.96 5.82
N ILE A 28 12.20 -3.32 6.63
CA ILE A 28 12.62 -2.25 7.53
C ILE A 28 13.58 -2.77 8.60
N LEU A 29 13.29 -3.95 9.19
CA LEU A 29 14.15 -4.56 10.19
C LEU A 29 15.48 -5.02 9.58
N HIS A 30 15.48 -5.60 8.38
CA HIS A 30 16.71 -5.93 7.65
C HIS A 30 17.56 -4.67 7.40
N ASN A 31 16.96 -3.58 6.97
CA ASN A 31 17.66 -2.31 6.78
C ASN A 31 18.23 -1.75 8.09
N LYS A 32 17.52 -1.91 9.20
CA LYS A 32 18.02 -1.51 10.52
C LYS A 32 19.28 -2.30 10.89
N VAL A 33 19.24 -3.63 10.77
CA VAL A 33 20.40 -4.49 11.06
C VAL A 33 21.58 -4.13 10.16
N ARG A 34 21.35 -3.91 8.87
CA ARG A 34 22.40 -3.53 7.92
C ARG A 34 23.16 -2.28 8.35
N ARG A 35 22.46 -1.30 8.94
CA ARG A 35 23.03 -0.03 9.39
C ARG A 35 23.68 -0.09 10.76
N MET A 36 23.46 -1.16 11.52
CA MET A 36 24.09 -1.34 12.83
C MET A 36 25.61 -1.59 12.68
N LYS A 37 26.39 -0.98 13.56
CA LYS A 37 27.85 -1.16 13.59
C LYS A 37 28.19 -2.46 14.32
N LEU A 38 27.99 -3.59 13.66
CA LEU A 38 28.21 -4.94 14.20
C LEU A 38 29.05 -5.76 13.23
N ASN A 39 29.73 -6.79 13.75
CA ASN A 39 30.43 -7.77 12.92
C ASN A 39 29.45 -8.65 12.14
N LYS A 40 29.94 -9.40 11.17
CA LYS A 40 29.11 -10.24 10.29
C LYS A 40 28.33 -11.32 11.05
N LYS A 41 28.94 -11.92 12.07
CA LYS A 41 28.35 -12.98 12.89
C LYS A 41 27.12 -12.45 13.65
N ASP A 42 27.27 -11.31 14.30
CA ASP A 42 26.20 -10.69 15.08
C ASP A 42 25.06 -10.22 14.15
N LYS A 43 25.38 -9.66 13.00
CA LYS A 43 24.37 -9.31 11.99
C LYS A 43 23.60 -10.53 11.50
N TYR A 44 24.29 -11.63 11.21
CA TYR A 44 23.66 -12.88 10.78
C TYR A 44 22.67 -13.39 11.83
N THR A 45 23.05 -13.37 13.11
CA THR A 45 22.18 -13.75 14.22
C THR A 45 20.92 -12.88 14.26
N LEU A 46 21.08 -11.57 14.08
CA LEU A 46 19.94 -10.65 14.04
C LEU A 46 19.02 -10.87 12.83
N TYR A 47 19.59 -11.06 11.64
CA TYR A 47 18.79 -11.39 10.46
C TYR A 47 17.96 -12.66 10.67
N SER A 48 18.55 -13.68 11.28
CA SER A 48 17.85 -14.93 11.59
C SER A 48 16.72 -14.77 12.62
N SER A 49 16.76 -13.74 13.43
CA SER A 49 15.73 -13.46 14.45
C SER A 49 14.51 -12.68 13.93
N ILE A 50 14.62 -12.05 12.76
CA ILE A 50 13.57 -11.14 12.24
C ILE A 50 12.25 -11.86 12.05
N ALA A 51 12.25 -13.04 11.42
CA ALA A 51 11.04 -13.81 11.19
C ALA A 51 10.29 -14.13 12.50
N SER A 52 11.02 -14.52 13.54
CA SER A 52 10.46 -14.79 14.87
C SER A 52 9.88 -13.54 15.52
N ILE A 53 10.55 -12.40 15.37
CA ILE A 53 10.05 -11.11 15.89
C ILE A 53 8.71 -10.77 15.22
N ILE A 54 8.61 -10.88 13.92
CA ILE A 54 7.38 -10.58 13.17
C ILE A 54 6.26 -11.54 13.55
N THR A 55 6.55 -12.84 13.66
CA THR A 55 5.57 -13.84 14.11
C THR A 55 5.02 -13.50 15.49
N GLY A 56 5.87 -13.11 16.43
CA GLY A 56 5.46 -12.68 17.76
C GLY A 56 4.57 -11.43 17.72
N LEU A 57 4.88 -10.47 16.88
CA LEU A 57 4.05 -9.26 16.69
C LEU A 57 2.68 -9.60 16.08
N GLU A 58 2.63 -10.54 15.15
CA GLU A 58 1.38 -11.01 14.54
C GLU A 58 0.49 -11.74 15.55
N ILE A 59 1.06 -12.65 16.34
CA ILE A 59 0.36 -13.39 17.40
C ILE A 59 -0.27 -12.41 18.41
N ASN A 60 0.44 -11.35 18.77
CA ASN A 60 -0.04 -10.31 19.68
C ASN A 60 -0.90 -9.25 18.99
N LYS A 61 -1.27 -9.45 17.73
CA LYS A 61 -2.13 -8.55 16.93
C LYS A 61 -1.58 -7.12 16.82
N LEU A 62 -0.27 -6.96 16.91
CA LEU A 62 0.41 -5.66 16.72
C LEU A 62 0.71 -5.38 15.25
N ILE A 63 0.68 -6.40 14.42
CA ILE A 63 0.74 -6.31 12.96
C ILE A 63 -0.29 -7.28 12.36
N ASP A 64 -1.04 -6.81 11.36
CA ASP A 64 -2.14 -7.54 10.75
C ASP A 64 -2.33 -7.08 9.30
N ASP A 65 -1.91 -7.92 8.35
CA ASP A 65 -1.99 -7.61 6.92
C ASP A 65 -3.43 -7.43 6.43
N LYS A 66 -4.37 -8.18 6.98
CA LYS A 66 -5.79 -8.04 6.63
C LYS A 66 -6.33 -6.66 7.00
N ASN A 67 -6.09 -6.24 8.24
CA ASN A 67 -6.51 -4.92 8.72
C ASN A 67 -5.78 -3.79 7.96
N PHE A 68 -4.48 -3.95 7.72
CA PHE A 68 -3.70 -3.00 6.92
C PHE A 68 -4.32 -2.83 5.53
N THR A 69 -4.61 -3.95 4.84
CA THR A 69 -5.14 -3.95 3.48
C THR A 69 -6.52 -3.28 3.42
N GLN A 70 -7.41 -3.63 4.34
CA GLN A 70 -8.77 -3.06 4.40
C GLN A 70 -8.75 -1.55 4.65
N SER A 71 -7.94 -1.09 5.59
CA SER A 71 -7.81 0.34 5.87
C SER A 71 -7.21 1.10 4.70
N LYS A 72 -6.18 0.52 4.09
CA LYS A 72 -5.42 1.19 3.03
C LYS A 72 -6.20 1.26 1.72
N ILE A 73 -6.94 0.22 1.36
CA ILE A 73 -7.75 0.23 0.14
C ILE A 73 -8.80 1.34 0.18
N HIS A 74 -9.44 1.54 1.33
CA HIS A 74 -10.39 2.62 1.51
C HIS A 74 -9.72 4.00 1.33
N SER A 75 -8.59 4.21 1.99
CA SER A 75 -7.82 5.44 1.87
C SER A 75 -7.37 5.73 0.44
N LEU A 76 -6.84 4.72 -0.26
CA LEU A 76 -6.35 4.87 -1.64
C LEU A 76 -7.50 5.17 -2.63
N SER A 77 -8.67 4.55 -2.44
CA SER A 77 -9.84 4.83 -3.27
C SER A 77 -10.30 6.29 -3.13
N LEU A 78 -10.22 6.85 -1.93
CA LEU A 78 -10.56 8.26 -1.67
C LEU A 78 -9.50 9.25 -2.16
N GLN A 79 -8.31 8.76 -2.48
CA GLN A 79 -7.22 9.58 -3.05
C GLN A 79 -7.24 9.67 -4.57
N GLY A 80 -8.15 9.01 -5.24
CA GLY A 80 -8.23 9.00 -6.70
C GLY A 80 -7.32 7.96 -7.37
N LYS A 81 -7.01 6.87 -6.69
CA LYS A 81 -6.21 5.77 -7.24
C LYS A 81 -7.07 4.78 -8.02
N SER A 82 -6.56 4.29 -9.15
CA SER A 82 -7.22 3.23 -9.93
C SER A 82 -7.05 1.86 -9.27
N LYS A 83 -7.89 0.90 -9.66
CA LYS A 83 -7.77 -0.49 -9.20
C LYS A 83 -6.38 -1.07 -9.48
N ILE A 84 -5.87 -0.90 -10.68
CA ILE A 84 -4.53 -1.37 -11.08
C ILE A 84 -3.44 -0.74 -10.22
N SER A 85 -3.52 0.55 -9.97
CA SER A 85 -2.58 1.29 -9.12
C SER A 85 -2.60 0.78 -7.67
N ILE A 86 -3.78 0.50 -7.13
CA ILE A 86 -3.95 -0.05 -5.78
C ILE A 86 -3.38 -1.47 -5.69
N ILE A 87 -3.66 -2.32 -6.68
CA ILE A 87 -3.08 -3.67 -6.76
C ILE A 87 -1.54 -3.60 -6.75
N SER A 88 -0.97 -2.74 -7.59
CA SER A 88 0.48 -2.54 -7.66
C SER A 88 1.06 -2.11 -6.31
N TYR A 89 0.40 -1.20 -5.61
CA TYR A 89 0.79 -0.78 -4.27
C TYR A 89 0.84 -1.97 -3.30
N PHE A 90 -0.22 -2.78 -3.25
CA PHE A 90 -0.27 -3.93 -2.34
C PHE A 90 0.75 -5.02 -2.69
N VAL A 91 0.98 -5.27 -3.98
CA VAL A 91 2.02 -6.20 -4.42
C VAL A 91 3.40 -5.74 -3.94
N GLN A 92 3.72 -4.46 -4.07
CA GLN A 92 4.97 -3.88 -3.57
C GLN A 92 5.09 -4.00 -2.04
N LYS A 93 3.99 -3.91 -1.31
CA LYS A 93 3.96 -4.10 0.14
C LYS A 93 3.95 -5.57 0.56
N GLY A 94 3.95 -6.48 -0.41
CA GLY A 94 4.01 -7.91 -0.15
C GLY A 94 2.73 -8.49 0.44
N ILE A 95 1.59 -7.89 0.12
CA ILE A 95 0.29 -8.42 0.52
C ILE A 95 -0.06 -9.62 -0.37
N GLU A 96 -0.55 -10.70 0.24
CA GLU A 96 -0.99 -11.89 -0.48
C GLU A 96 -2.17 -11.60 -1.40
N LYS A 97 -2.17 -12.25 -2.56
CA LYS A 97 -3.19 -12.08 -3.59
C LYS A 97 -4.62 -12.26 -3.04
N ASN A 98 -4.84 -13.27 -2.21
CA ASN A 98 -6.16 -13.54 -1.61
C ASN A 98 -6.67 -12.37 -0.76
N LEU A 99 -5.79 -11.71 0.00
CA LEU A 99 -6.15 -10.54 0.81
C LEU A 99 -6.48 -9.34 -0.06
N ILE A 100 -5.76 -9.16 -1.16
CA ILE A 100 -6.04 -8.10 -2.14
C ILE A 100 -7.42 -8.31 -2.76
N GLU A 101 -7.71 -9.51 -3.24
CA GLU A 101 -9.00 -9.87 -3.84
C GLU A 101 -10.15 -9.67 -2.86
N GLU A 102 -10.04 -10.20 -1.65
CA GLU A 102 -11.04 -10.04 -0.59
C GLU A 102 -11.31 -8.57 -0.27
N SER A 103 -10.27 -7.76 -0.23
CA SER A 103 -10.39 -6.32 0.06
C SER A 103 -11.15 -5.58 -1.03
N PHE A 104 -10.94 -5.92 -2.30
CA PHE A 104 -11.71 -5.34 -3.41
C PHE A 104 -13.15 -5.82 -3.42
N GLU A 105 -13.40 -7.10 -3.14
CA GLU A 105 -14.76 -7.62 -3.00
C GLU A 105 -15.54 -6.85 -1.93
N ASN A 106 -14.95 -6.64 -0.77
CA ASN A 106 -15.56 -5.87 0.32
C ASN A 106 -15.81 -4.40 -0.08
N LEU A 107 -14.86 -3.78 -0.77
CA LEU A 107 -15.01 -2.41 -1.26
C LEU A 107 -16.14 -2.31 -2.29
N GLU A 108 -16.20 -3.23 -3.23
CA GLU A 108 -17.21 -3.27 -4.29
C GLU A 108 -18.62 -3.56 -3.75
N LEU A 109 -18.75 -4.38 -2.69
CA LEU A 109 -20.02 -4.61 -2.01
C LEU A 109 -20.54 -3.32 -1.32
N LYS A 110 -19.65 -2.54 -0.73
CA LYS A 110 -20.01 -1.28 -0.06
C LYS A 110 -20.27 -0.16 -1.05
N ASN A 111 -19.50 -0.09 -2.14
CA ASN A 111 -19.61 0.95 -3.15
C ASN A 111 -19.25 0.39 -4.53
N PRO A 112 -20.23 -0.11 -5.30
CA PRO A 112 -19.97 -0.63 -6.65
C PRO A 112 -19.36 0.38 -7.62
N ASN A 113 -19.54 1.67 -7.36
CA ASN A 113 -19.05 2.77 -8.20
C ASN A 113 -17.73 3.37 -7.71
N TRP A 114 -17.03 2.70 -6.81
CA TRP A 114 -15.84 3.27 -6.16
C TRP A 114 -14.76 3.72 -7.16
N GLU A 115 -14.49 2.93 -8.22
CA GLU A 115 -13.46 3.29 -9.21
C GLU A 115 -13.88 4.46 -10.07
N LYS A 116 -15.16 4.56 -10.42
CA LYS A 116 -15.72 5.73 -11.10
C LYS A 116 -15.56 6.99 -10.26
N GLU A 117 -15.86 6.92 -8.98
CA GLU A 117 -15.68 8.03 -8.04
C GLU A 117 -14.20 8.39 -7.89
N SER A 118 -13.33 7.39 -7.79
CA SER A 118 -11.87 7.58 -7.75
C SER A 118 -11.35 8.28 -9.02
N ALA A 119 -11.84 7.86 -10.19
CA ALA A 119 -11.50 8.48 -11.46
C ALA A 119 -11.92 9.95 -11.53
N LYS A 120 -13.09 10.28 -11.00
CA LYS A 120 -13.56 11.68 -10.88
C LYS A 120 -12.64 12.50 -9.99
N ILE A 121 -12.23 11.95 -8.86
CA ILE A 121 -11.30 12.62 -7.94
C ILE A 121 -9.95 12.88 -8.65
N PHE A 122 -9.41 11.88 -9.34
CA PHE A 122 -8.18 12.02 -10.10
C PHE A 122 -8.28 13.11 -11.17
N ALA A 123 -9.31 13.05 -12.01
CA ALA A 123 -9.54 14.04 -13.08
C ALA A 123 -9.65 15.46 -12.52
N ARG A 124 -10.41 15.63 -11.45
CA ARG A 124 -10.55 16.94 -10.79
C ARG A 124 -9.23 17.47 -10.24
N LYS A 125 -8.47 16.63 -9.55
CA LYS A 125 -7.14 17.03 -8.99
C LYS A 125 -6.16 17.44 -10.08
N LYS A 126 -6.18 16.76 -11.22
CA LYS A 126 -5.30 17.03 -12.35
C LYS A 126 -5.88 18.05 -13.34
N ARG A 127 -7.09 18.53 -13.09
CA ARG A 127 -7.82 19.43 -13.98
C ARG A 127 -7.95 18.88 -15.40
N LEU A 128 -8.42 17.64 -15.49
CA LEU A 128 -8.66 16.95 -16.76
C LEU A 128 -10.15 16.99 -17.14
N GLY A 129 -10.41 16.93 -18.44
CA GLY A 129 -11.76 16.88 -18.99
C GLY A 129 -12.22 18.19 -19.62
N ILE A 130 -13.39 18.14 -20.22
CA ILE A 130 -13.96 19.26 -21.01
C ILE A 130 -14.11 20.56 -20.23
N LYS A 131 -14.25 20.48 -18.92
CA LYS A 131 -14.37 21.66 -18.04
C LYS A 131 -13.05 22.42 -17.87
N TYR A 132 -11.92 21.76 -18.09
CA TYR A 132 -10.60 22.32 -17.78
C TYR A 132 -9.67 22.36 -18.97
N SER A 133 -9.82 21.44 -19.93
CA SER A 133 -8.86 21.23 -21.02
C SER A 133 -9.58 20.99 -22.34
N ALA A 134 -9.04 21.56 -23.40
CA ALA A 134 -9.49 21.31 -24.77
C ALA A 134 -8.79 20.09 -25.42
N ASN A 135 -7.78 19.51 -24.79
CA ASN A 135 -7.00 18.43 -25.35
C ASN A 135 -7.43 17.07 -24.76
N PHE A 136 -8.47 16.48 -25.33
CA PHE A 136 -9.03 15.22 -24.92
C PHE A 136 -8.02 14.06 -24.98
N GLU A 137 -7.25 13.95 -26.05
CA GLU A 137 -6.29 12.87 -26.23
C GLU A 137 -5.19 12.89 -25.17
N LYS A 138 -4.69 14.08 -24.85
CA LYS A 138 -3.68 14.27 -23.79
C LYS A 138 -4.23 13.91 -22.41
N ASP A 139 -5.46 14.32 -22.13
CA ASP A 139 -6.13 13.99 -20.87
C ASP A 139 -6.41 12.50 -20.75
N LEU A 140 -6.84 11.88 -21.86
CA LEU A 140 -7.07 10.44 -21.94
C LEU A 140 -5.78 9.65 -21.65
N ALA A 141 -4.64 10.10 -22.20
CA ALA A 141 -3.34 9.50 -21.95
C ALA A 141 -2.93 9.60 -20.47
N LYS A 142 -3.24 10.70 -19.80
CA LYS A 142 -2.98 10.86 -18.36
C LYS A 142 -3.83 9.89 -17.53
N MET A 143 -5.09 9.72 -17.87
CA MET A 143 -5.98 8.76 -17.21
C MET A 143 -5.47 7.32 -17.41
N ALA A 144 -5.05 6.98 -18.62
CA ALA A 144 -4.50 5.66 -18.94
C ALA A 144 -3.23 5.35 -18.15
N ARG A 145 -2.31 6.30 -18.05
CA ARG A 145 -1.08 6.16 -17.23
C ARG A 145 -1.38 5.99 -15.74
N ALA A 146 -2.47 6.56 -15.26
CA ALA A 146 -2.93 6.38 -13.90
C ALA A 146 -3.59 5.02 -13.66
N GLY A 147 -3.86 4.25 -14.74
CA GLY A 147 -4.41 2.90 -14.68
C GLY A 147 -5.91 2.80 -14.86
N PHE A 148 -6.60 3.86 -15.27
CA PHE A 148 -8.03 3.82 -15.57
C PHE A 148 -8.29 3.30 -16.98
N SER A 149 -9.36 2.50 -17.15
CA SER A 149 -9.73 1.96 -18.45
C SER A 149 -10.14 3.08 -19.43
N TYR A 150 -10.04 2.80 -20.74
CA TYR A 150 -10.47 3.74 -21.78
C TYR A 150 -11.93 4.16 -21.61
N ASN A 151 -12.83 3.19 -21.45
CA ASN A 151 -14.26 3.48 -21.33
C ASN A 151 -14.58 4.35 -20.12
N LEU A 152 -14.00 4.04 -18.97
CA LEU A 152 -14.17 4.82 -17.75
C LEU A 152 -13.59 6.23 -17.92
N SER A 153 -12.39 6.34 -18.46
CA SER A 153 -11.70 7.61 -18.70
C SER A 153 -12.51 8.51 -19.61
N LYS A 154 -13.02 7.97 -20.71
CA LYS A 154 -13.87 8.70 -21.65
C LYS A 154 -15.13 9.28 -20.97
N LYS A 155 -15.84 8.44 -20.22
CA LYS A 155 -17.03 8.89 -19.49
C LYS A 155 -16.72 10.03 -18.52
N ILE A 156 -15.63 9.94 -17.79
CA ILE A 156 -15.24 10.95 -16.81
C ILE A 156 -14.83 12.25 -17.49
N LEU A 157 -14.06 12.19 -18.57
CA LEU A 157 -13.57 13.37 -19.28
C LEU A 157 -14.67 14.13 -20.03
N GLU A 158 -15.69 13.42 -20.49
CA GLU A 158 -16.84 14.00 -21.22
C GLU A 158 -17.94 14.54 -20.29
N SER A 159 -17.85 14.28 -19.00
CA SER A 159 -18.88 14.69 -18.02
C SER A 159 -18.75 16.13 -17.50
#